data_f4e048fdd67bfd37a3417183ed399ea9
#
_entry.id   f4e048fdd67bfd37a3417183ed399ea9
#
_cell.length_a   1.000
_cell.length_b   1.000
_cell.length_c   1.000
_cell.angle_alpha   90.00
_cell.angle_beta   90.00
_cell.angle_gamma   90.00
#
_symmetry.space_group_name_H-M   'P 1'
#
loop_
_entity.id
_entity.type
_entity.pdbx_description
1 polymer ?
#
loop_
_entity_poly.entity_id
_entity_poly.type
_entity_poly.pdbx_seq_one_letter_code
_entity_poly.pdbx_strand_id
1 'polypeptide(L)'
;MNLLKQHAKYMSEINKDDTVTVSEVGPGPFVQSVTVRGHKLFADEPLSFPEGTDKGLSPNDLLLSSLGSCTSITLRMYARLKKLPLDKIIITLNKDENGEIDRKIELIGNLTHEQRSKLFEISNKCPIHKALTNTIKINSKLI
;
A
#
# COMPACT_ATOMS: atom_id res chain seq x y z
N MET A 1 22.51 9.56 -5.17
CA MET A 1 21.44 8.67 -5.73
C MET A 1 20.09 9.17 -5.23
N ASN A 2 19.09 9.30 -6.11
CA ASN A 2 17.77 9.86 -5.77
C ASN A 2 16.97 8.87 -4.92
N LEU A 3 16.44 9.27 -3.75
CA LEU A 3 15.61 8.47 -2.84
C LEU A 3 14.45 7.75 -3.55
N LEU A 4 13.83 8.37 -4.56
CA LEU A 4 12.77 7.75 -5.36
C LEU A 4 13.28 6.57 -6.19
N LYS A 5 14.49 6.68 -6.75
CA LYS A 5 15.14 5.57 -7.48
C LYS A 5 15.56 4.45 -6.51
N GLN A 6 16.05 4.81 -5.33
CA GLN A 6 16.38 3.84 -4.27
C GLN A 6 15.14 3.10 -3.80
N HIS A 7 14.02 3.82 -3.56
CA HIS A 7 12.76 3.19 -3.16
C HIS A 7 12.22 2.26 -4.25
N ALA A 8 12.25 2.69 -5.52
CA ALA A 8 11.83 1.83 -6.63
C ALA A 8 12.73 0.59 -6.75
N LYS A 9 14.05 0.74 -6.55
CA LYS A 9 15.00 -0.36 -6.55
C LYS A 9 14.73 -1.32 -5.37
N TYR A 10 14.59 -0.80 -4.15
CA TYR A 10 14.24 -1.59 -2.96
C TYR A 10 12.96 -2.40 -3.16
N MET A 11 11.92 -1.78 -3.76
CA MET A 11 10.65 -2.47 -4.04
C MET A 11 10.76 -3.54 -5.14
N SER A 12 11.83 -3.53 -5.93
CA SER A 12 12.11 -4.54 -6.97
C SER A 12 13.07 -5.64 -6.51
N GLU A 13 13.86 -5.40 -5.45
CA GLU A 13 14.81 -6.33 -4.88
C GLU A 13 14.23 -6.94 -3.61
N ILE A 14 13.57 -8.10 -3.72
CA ILE A 14 13.10 -8.86 -2.56
C ILE A 14 14.28 -9.70 -2.05
N ASN A 15 14.76 -9.39 -0.83
CA ASN A 15 15.69 -10.26 -0.12
C ASN A 15 14.98 -11.55 0.33
N LYS A 16 15.74 -12.63 0.58
CA LYS A 16 15.19 -13.89 1.13
C LYS A 16 14.42 -13.66 2.44
N ASP A 17 14.84 -12.67 3.24
CA ASP A 17 14.18 -12.29 4.51
C ASP A 17 12.87 -11.51 4.31
N ASP A 18 12.55 -11.08 3.08
CA ASP A 18 11.32 -10.35 2.74
C ASP A 18 10.18 -11.28 2.31
N THR A 19 10.34 -12.60 2.49
CA THR A 19 9.28 -13.55 2.17
C THR A 19 8.07 -13.33 3.08
N VAL A 20 6.92 -13.08 2.46
CA VAL A 20 5.64 -13.00 3.16
C VAL A 20 5.08 -14.41 3.26
N THR A 21 4.76 -14.84 4.47
CA THR A 21 4.07 -16.10 4.73
C THR A 21 2.66 -15.81 5.23
N VAL A 22 1.69 -16.45 4.61
CA VAL A 22 0.29 -16.40 5.02
C VAL A 22 -0.15 -17.81 5.37
N SER A 23 -0.78 -17.97 6.54
CA SER A 23 -1.28 -19.27 6.99
C SER A 23 -2.59 -19.11 7.75
N GLU A 24 -3.47 -20.09 7.59
CA GLU A 24 -4.71 -20.15 8.37
C GLU A 24 -4.40 -20.27 9.87
N VAL A 25 -5.19 -19.58 10.69
CA VAL A 25 -5.11 -19.66 12.15
C VAL A 25 -6.52 -19.66 12.75
N GLY A 26 -6.82 -20.60 13.62
CA GLY A 26 -8.15 -20.65 14.28
C GLY A 26 -8.26 -19.67 15.45
N PRO A 27 -9.46 -19.44 16.00
CA PRO A 27 -10.75 -19.93 15.51
C PRO A 27 -11.35 -18.96 14.48
N GLY A 28 -11.98 -19.49 13.48
CA GLY A 28 -12.67 -18.78 12.40
C GLY A 28 -12.27 -19.35 11.04
N PRO A 29 -13.20 -19.41 10.08
CA PRO A 29 -12.92 -20.08 8.81
C PRO A 29 -11.95 -19.30 7.90
N PHE A 30 -11.80 -17.98 8.10
CA PHE A 30 -11.06 -17.12 7.18
C PHE A 30 -9.89 -16.38 7.83
N VAL A 31 -9.65 -16.57 9.14
CA VAL A 31 -8.59 -15.86 9.85
C VAL A 31 -7.22 -16.33 9.37
N GLN A 32 -6.42 -15.38 8.87
CA GLN A 32 -5.07 -15.61 8.37
C GLN A 32 -4.06 -14.88 9.25
N SER A 33 -2.94 -15.52 9.52
CA SER A 33 -1.74 -14.86 10.04
C SER A 33 -0.83 -14.47 8.89
N VAL A 34 -0.46 -13.22 8.79
CA VAL A 34 0.49 -12.70 7.81
C VAL A 34 1.77 -12.33 8.53
N THR A 35 2.89 -12.89 8.12
CA THR A 35 4.20 -12.65 8.77
C THR A 35 5.26 -12.28 7.73
N VAL A 36 6.09 -11.30 8.08
CA VAL A 36 7.24 -10.87 7.28
C VAL A 36 8.25 -10.15 8.18
N ARG A 37 9.53 -10.48 8.11
CA ARG A 37 10.62 -9.82 8.88
C ARG A 37 10.30 -9.61 10.38
N GLY A 38 9.67 -10.58 11.02
CA GLY A 38 9.26 -10.47 12.43
C GLY A 38 7.99 -9.65 12.69
N HIS A 39 7.43 -8.98 11.69
CA HIS A 39 6.11 -8.35 11.80
C HIS A 39 5.01 -9.39 11.63
N LYS A 40 3.93 -9.22 12.38
CA LYS A 40 2.75 -10.07 12.32
C LYS A 40 1.49 -9.21 12.32
N LEU A 41 0.58 -9.55 11.43
CA LEU A 41 -0.79 -9.00 11.41
C LEU A 41 -1.77 -10.13 11.11
N PHE A 42 -3.06 -9.88 11.33
CA PHE A 42 -4.13 -10.79 10.96
C PHE A 42 -4.92 -10.23 9.78
N ALA A 43 -5.35 -11.12 8.90
CA ALA A 43 -6.35 -10.84 7.89
C ALA A 43 -7.58 -11.72 8.13
N ASP A 44 -8.74 -11.19 7.79
CA ASP A 44 -10.02 -11.90 7.93
C ASP A 44 -11.05 -11.23 7.01
N GLU A 45 -12.19 -11.87 6.81
CA GLU A 45 -13.32 -11.22 6.16
C GLU A 45 -14.14 -10.42 7.18
N PRO A 46 -14.75 -9.29 6.78
CA PRO A 46 -15.57 -8.45 7.65
C PRO A 46 -16.88 -9.15 8.05
N LEU A 47 -17.54 -8.67 9.10
CA LEU A 47 -18.82 -9.21 9.57
C LEU A 47 -19.94 -9.15 8.51
N SER A 48 -19.81 -8.32 7.49
CA SER A 48 -20.74 -8.27 6.36
C SER A 48 -20.59 -9.43 5.38
N PHE A 49 -19.48 -10.16 5.44
CA PHE A 49 -19.25 -11.38 4.67
C PHE A 49 -19.74 -12.59 5.47
N PRO A 50 -20.45 -13.55 4.86
CA PRO A 50 -20.91 -14.77 5.57
C PRO A 50 -19.75 -15.47 6.26
N GLU A 51 -19.88 -15.75 7.57
CA GLU A 51 -18.86 -16.37 8.43
C GLU A 51 -17.58 -15.53 8.68
N GLY A 52 -17.50 -14.30 8.18
CA GLY A 52 -16.44 -13.35 8.54
C GLY A 52 -16.49 -12.99 10.02
N THR A 53 -15.33 -12.87 10.68
CA THR A 53 -15.25 -12.57 12.12
C THR A 53 -14.59 -11.23 12.43
N ASP A 54 -14.14 -10.50 11.41
CA ASP A 54 -13.54 -9.15 11.51
C ASP A 54 -12.34 -9.07 12.49
N LYS A 55 -11.54 -10.14 12.54
CA LYS A 55 -10.35 -10.21 13.41
C LYS A 55 -9.12 -9.57 12.83
N GLY A 56 -9.20 -9.11 11.59
CA GLY A 56 -8.12 -8.47 10.88
C GLY A 56 -8.62 -7.67 9.70
N LEU A 57 -7.69 -7.06 8.97
CA LEU A 57 -7.99 -6.36 7.73
C LEU A 57 -8.41 -7.36 6.65
N SER A 58 -9.42 -7.01 5.85
CA SER A 58 -9.75 -7.83 4.69
C SER A 58 -8.64 -7.79 3.62
N PRO A 59 -8.57 -8.77 2.71
CA PRO A 59 -7.63 -8.72 1.59
C PRO A 59 -7.73 -7.44 0.76
N ASN A 60 -8.94 -6.89 0.58
CA ASN A 60 -9.14 -5.60 -0.07
C ASN A 60 -8.56 -4.43 0.74
N ASP A 61 -8.73 -4.42 2.06
CA ASP A 61 -8.16 -3.40 2.93
C ASP A 61 -6.62 -3.42 2.87
N LEU A 62 -6.02 -4.61 2.85
CA LEU A 62 -4.58 -4.79 2.71
C LEU A 62 -4.08 -4.25 1.36
N LEU A 63 -4.80 -4.51 0.27
CA LEU A 63 -4.47 -3.98 -1.05
C LEU A 63 -4.52 -2.44 -1.07
N LEU A 64 -5.61 -1.85 -0.57
CA LEU A 64 -5.77 -0.40 -0.49
C LEU A 64 -4.75 0.23 0.46
N SER A 65 -4.48 -0.41 1.60
CA SER A 65 -3.45 0.05 2.56
C SER A 65 -2.06 0.05 1.95
N SER A 66 -1.73 -0.96 1.15
CA SER A 66 -0.48 -1.03 0.39
C SER A 66 -0.34 0.15 -0.58
N LEU A 67 -1.37 0.46 -1.36
CA LEU A 67 -1.37 1.60 -2.28
C LEU A 67 -1.28 2.93 -1.52
N GLY A 68 -2.04 3.09 -0.44
CA GLY A 68 -2.08 4.31 0.38
C GLY A 68 -0.74 4.60 1.05
N SER A 69 -0.15 3.61 1.72
CA SER A 69 1.14 3.75 2.39
C SER A 69 2.27 4.02 1.39
N CYS A 70 2.31 3.29 0.28
CA CYS A 70 3.31 3.52 -0.77
C CYS A 70 3.18 4.93 -1.39
N THR A 71 1.96 5.40 -1.63
CA THR A 71 1.72 6.77 -2.12
C THR A 71 2.25 7.80 -1.12
N SER A 72 1.87 7.69 0.15
CA SER A 72 2.29 8.62 1.21
C SER A 72 3.81 8.65 1.38
N ILE A 73 4.46 7.48 1.41
CA ILE A 73 5.92 7.37 1.50
C ILE A 73 6.60 8.04 0.29
N THR A 74 6.11 7.78 -0.92
CA THR A 74 6.65 8.37 -2.16
C THR A 74 6.57 9.90 -2.12
N LEU A 75 5.43 10.45 -1.71
CA LEU A 75 5.23 11.89 -1.56
C LEU A 75 6.15 12.49 -0.49
N ARG A 76 6.27 11.82 0.66
CA ARG A 76 7.17 12.26 1.74
C ARG A 76 8.63 12.26 1.30
N MET A 77 9.08 11.24 0.57
CA MET A 77 10.44 11.19 0.03
C MET A 77 10.72 12.35 -0.93
N TYR A 78 9.77 12.65 -1.82
CA TYR A 78 9.89 13.78 -2.74
C TYR A 78 9.90 15.12 -2.00
N ALA A 79 8.99 15.31 -1.05
CA ALA A 79 8.91 16.54 -0.27
C ALA A 79 10.21 16.79 0.52
N ARG A 80 10.79 15.75 1.14
CA ARG A 80 12.09 15.86 1.84
C ARG A 80 13.22 16.21 0.88
N LEU A 81 13.29 15.53 -0.28
CA LEU A 81 14.31 15.81 -1.29
C LEU A 81 14.26 17.26 -1.79
N LYS A 82 13.06 17.81 -1.95
CA LYS A 82 12.81 19.18 -2.42
C LYS A 82 12.69 20.21 -1.30
N LYS A 83 12.83 19.79 -0.03
CA LYS A 83 12.69 20.64 1.15
C LYS A 83 11.35 21.40 1.17
N LEU A 84 10.26 20.72 0.74
CA LEU A 84 8.93 21.32 0.74
C LEU A 84 8.35 21.38 2.16
N PRO A 85 7.62 22.45 2.52
CA PRO A 85 6.97 22.60 3.81
C PRO A 85 5.68 21.77 3.88
N LEU A 86 5.83 20.45 3.84
CA LEU A 86 4.75 19.47 3.91
C LEU A 86 4.73 18.82 5.30
N ASP A 87 3.73 19.17 6.11
CA ASP A 87 3.60 18.73 7.50
C ASP A 87 3.01 17.32 7.56
N LYS A 88 1.86 17.08 6.91
CA LYS A 88 1.15 15.81 6.97
C LYS A 88 0.57 15.43 5.61
N ILE A 89 0.46 14.13 5.37
CA ILE A 89 -0.19 13.52 4.21
C ILE A 89 -1.28 12.60 4.72
N ILE A 90 -2.49 12.72 4.17
CA ILE A 90 -3.59 11.80 4.42
C ILE A 90 -4.01 11.24 3.07
N ILE A 91 -4.08 9.91 2.97
CA ILE A 91 -4.55 9.20 1.78
C ILE A 91 -5.80 8.44 2.17
N THR A 92 -6.91 8.76 1.53
CA THR A 92 -8.16 8.04 1.67
C THR A 92 -8.43 7.28 0.38
N LEU A 93 -8.71 5.99 0.51
CA LEU A 93 -8.96 5.11 -0.63
C LEU A 93 -10.30 4.40 -0.47
N ASN A 94 -10.98 4.26 -1.58
CA ASN A 94 -12.18 3.45 -1.69
C ASN A 94 -12.10 2.64 -2.98
N LYS A 95 -12.72 1.46 -3.00
CA LYS A 95 -12.89 0.65 -4.18
C LYS A 95 -14.39 0.49 -4.43
N ASP A 96 -14.82 0.84 -5.63
CA ASP A 96 -16.22 0.74 -6.00
C ASP A 96 -16.62 -0.69 -6.43
N GLU A 97 -17.88 -0.87 -6.75
CA GLU A 97 -18.44 -2.15 -7.22
C GLU A 97 -17.91 -2.60 -8.59
N ASN A 98 -17.39 -1.67 -9.40
CA ASN A 98 -16.75 -1.96 -10.71
C ASN A 98 -15.28 -2.36 -10.53
N GLY A 99 -14.74 -2.27 -9.32
CA GLY A 99 -13.35 -2.56 -9.01
C GLY A 99 -12.40 -1.40 -9.21
N GLU A 100 -12.91 -0.20 -9.51
CA GLU A 100 -12.11 1.02 -9.63
C GLU A 100 -11.71 1.56 -8.25
N ILE A 101 -10.50 2.09 -8.15
CA ILE A 101 -9.97 2.63 -6.89
C ILE A 101 -9.94 4.15 -6.95
N ASP A 102 -10.77 4.77 -6.13
CA ASP A 102 -10.71 6.19 -5.83
C ASP A 102 -9.64 6.48 -4.78
N ARG A 103 -8.75 7.42 -5.07
CA ARG A 103 -7.69 7.84 -4.16
C ARG A 103 -7.75 9.35 -3.96
N LYS A 104 -8.10 9.78 -2.76
CA LYS A 104 -8.06 11.18 -2.31
C LYS A 104 -6.75 11.44 -1.58
N ILE A 105 -6.06 12.53 -1.94
CA ILE A 105 -4.77 12.94 -1.38
C ILE A 105 -4.93 14.29 -0.73
N GLU A 106 -4.80 14.34 0.59
CA GLU A 106 -4.78 15.59 1.35
C GLU A 106 -3.35 15.91 1.76
N LEU A 107 -2.90 17.12 1.41
CA LEU A 107 -1.57 17.62 1.70
C LEU A 107 -1.68 18.81 2.67
N ILE A 108 -1.22 18.63 3.90
CA ILE A 108 -1.23 19.65 4.96
C ILE A 108 0.16 20.25 5.03
N GLY A 109 0.23 21.59 5.00
CA GLY A 109 1.47 22.36 5.03
C GLY A 109 1.36 23.63 4.19
N ASN A 110 2.33 24.54 4.34
CA ASN A 110 2.36 25.82 3.64
C ASN A 110 2.89 25.65 2.20
N LEU A 111 2.18 24.89 1.39
CA LEU A 111 2.53 24.53 0.01
C LEU A 111 1.91 25.51 -0.99
N THR A 112 2.65 25.95 -1.98
CA THR A 112 2.13 26.67 -3.14
C THR A 112 1.26 25.77 -4.02
N HIS A 113 0.45 26.37 -4.88
CA HIS A 113 -0.36 25.61 -5.85
C HIS A 113 0.52 24.73 -6.77
N GLU A 114 1.64 25.27 -7.24
CA GLU A 114 2.60 24.53 -8.07
C GLU A 114 3.19 23.31 -7.34
N GLN A 115 3.57 23.49 -6.06
CA GLN A 115 4.08 22.41 -5.24
C GLN A 115 3.03 21.30 -5.03
N ARG A 116 1.75 21.66 -4.80
CA ARG A 116 0.65 20.71 -4.69
C ARG A 116 0.43 19.95 -5.99
N SER A 117 0.39 20.65 -7.12
CA SER A 117 0.25 20.03 -8.45
C SER A 117 1.40 19.06 -8.73
N LYS A 118 2.63 19.44 -8.39
CA LYS A 118 3.80 18.58 -8.56
C LYS A 118 3.74 17.34 -7.66
N LEU A 119 3.35 17.48 -6.41
CA LEU A 119 3.15 16.35 -5.52
C LEU A 119 2.07 15.41 -6.05
N PHE A 120 0.99 15.95 -6.60
CA PHE A 120 -0.05 15.11 -7.23
C PHE A 120 0.50 14.29 -8.40
N GLU A 121 1.30 14.88 -9.30
CA GLU A 121 1.99 14.13 -10.37
C GLU A 121 2.90 13.02 -9.79
N ILE A 122 3.62 13.31 -8.70
CA ILE A 122 4.52 12.36 -8.04
C ILE A 122 3.75 11.19 -7.42
N SER A 123 2.51 11.39 -6.97
CA SER A 123 1.69 10.31 -6.40
C SER A 123 1.50 9.12 -7.36
N ASN A 124 1.47 9.38 -8.68
CA ASN A 124 1.34 8.36 -9.73
C ASN A 124 2.67 7.61 -10.01
N LYS A 125 3.77 8.05 -9.40
CA LYS A 125 5.07 7.37 -9.50
C LYS A 125 5.32 6.35 -8.38
N CYS A 126 4.35 6.18 -7.49
CA CYS A 126 4.37 5.13 -6.46
C CYS A 126 4.53 3.75 -7.11
N PRO A 127 5.48 2.91 -6.66
CA PRO A 127 5.70 1.57 -7.21
C PRO A 127 4.45 0.67 -7.19
N ILE A 128 3.66 0.72 -6.11
CA ILE A 128 2.42 -0.07 -6.02
C ILE A 128 1.37 0.42 -7.02
N HIS A 129 1.23 1.75 -7.22
CA HIS A 129 0.36 2.27 -8.28
C HIS A 129 0.75 1.71 -9.64
N LYS A 130 2.05 1.71 -9.96
CA LYS A 130 2.54 1.14 -11.23
C LYS A 130 2.29 -0.37 -11.32
N ALA A 131 2.45 -1.09 -10.22
CA ALA A 131 2.18 -2.52 -10.18
C ALA A 131 0.70 -2.83 -10.44
N LEU A 132 -0.21 -2.05 -9.85
CA LEU A 132 -1.65 -2.23 -10.03
C LEU A 132 -2.16 -1.83 -11.42
N THR A 133 -1.48 -0.92 -12.10
CA THR A 133 -1.83 -0.47 -13.45
C THR A 133 -1.14 -1.25 -14.57
N ASN A 134 -0.23 -2.16 -14.23
CA ASN A 134 0.49 -3.02 -15.16
C ASN A 134 0.22 -4.50 -14.86
N THR A 135 0.43 -5.35 -15.85
CA THR A 135 0.33 -6.80 -15.67
C THR A 135 1.49 -7.33 -14.84
N ILE A 136 1.17 -7.99 -13.73
CA ILE A 136 2.13 -8.74 -12.91
C ILE A 136 2.00 -10.22 -13.23
N LYS A 137 3.12 -10.88 -13.57
CA LYS A 137 3.15 -12.32 -13.77
C LYS A 137 3.19 -13.02 -12.40
N ILE A 138 2.23 -13.89 -12.17
CA ILE A 138 2.17 -14.74 -10.97
C ILE A 138 2.53 -16.17 -11.37
N ASN A 139 3.57 -16.74 -10.76
CA ASN A 139 3.96 -18.13 -10.95
C ASN A 139 3.53 -18.92 -9.71
N SER A 140 2.77 -19.98 -9.90
CA SER A 140 2.26 -20.81 -8.81
C SER A 140 2.85 -22.22 -8.89
N LYS A 141 3.10 -22.82 -7.72
CA LYS A 141 3.61 -24.19 -7.60
C LYS A 141 2.92 -24.87 -6.43
N LEU A 142 2.38 -26.06 -6.66
CA LEU A 142 1.94 -26.95 -5.59
C LEU A 142 3.14 -27.74 -5.06
N ILE A 143 3.24 -27.86 -3.74
CA ILE A 143 4.31 -28.59 -3.05
C ILE A 143 3.73 -29.69 -2.16
#